data_1699939c61e4b58b7a3bbd89d51c2830
#
_entry.id   1699939c61e4b58b7a3bbd89d51c2830
#
_cell.length_a   1.000
_cell.length_b   1.000
_cell.length_c   1.000
_cell.angle_alpha   90.00
_cell.angle_beta   90.00
_cell.angle_gamma   90.00
#
_symmetry.space_group_name_H-M   'P 1'
#
loop_
_entity.id
_entity.type
_entity.pdbx_description
1 polymer ?
#
loop_
_entity_poly.entity_id
_entity_poly.type
_entity_poly.pdbx_seq_one_letter_code
_entity_poly.pdbx_strand_id
1 'polypeptide(L)'
;MDIILNSQSEKPIYLQIFSQISTQILNGNLKSGMQLPPIRTIANELRISVIPVKMAWEELDHHGFIKTITGKGTFVASISSAELQQKASTQIEELAKEVVKKAKEINVSLEDLFDCCKKLEKWKNVPTKIYTFYKEFKILLLSW
;
A
#
# COMPACT_ATOMS: atom_id res chain seq x y z
N MET A 1 -9.42 -13.95 -0.84
CA MET A 1 -8.28 -13.08 -0.39
C MET A 1 -7.00 -13.79 -0.80
N ASP A 2 -6.28 -13.24 -1.74
CA ASP A 2 -5.09 -13.89 -2.28
C ASP A 2 -3.85 -13.15 -1.79
N ILE A 3 -2.92 -13.88 -1.17
CA ILE A 3 -1.64 -13.35 -0.67
C ILE A 3 -0.53 -14.19 -1.24
N ILE A 4 0.41 -13.54 -1.93
CA ILE A 4 1.58 -14.18 -2.53
C ILE A 4 2.82 -13.64 -1.83
N LEU A 5 3.59 -14.53 -1.22
CA LEU A 5 4.84 -14.16 -0.56
C LEU A 5 6.03 -14.37 -1.49
N ASN A 6 6.88 -13.37 -1.58
CA ASN A 6 8.14 -13.45 -2.31
C ASN A 6 9.30 -13.57 -1.31
N SER A 7 9.90 -14.75 -1.24
CA SER A 7 11.06 -15.03 -0.36
C SER A 7 12.34 -14.31 -0.78
N GLN A 8 12.42 -13.84 -2.02
CA GLN A 8 13.56 -13.08 -2.56
C GLN A 8 13.41 -11.57 -2.34
N SER A 9 12.27 -11.12 -1.80
CA SER A 9 12.03 -9.71 -1.53
C SER A 9 12.79 -9.27 -0.28
N GLU A 10 13.42 -8.11 -0.34
CA GLU A 10 14.01 -7.44 0.83
C GLU A 10 12.95 -6.95 1.82
N LYS A 11 11.67 -6.85 1.39
CA LYS A 11 10.57 -6.45 2.27
C LYS A 11 10.25 -7.55 3.29
N PRO A 12 10.17 -7.22 4.58
CA PRO A 12 9.70 -8.14 5.61
C PRO A 12 8.34 -8.76 5.26
N ILE A 13 8.13 -10.01 5.66
CA ILE A 13 6.91 -10.76 5.33
C ILE A 13 5.65 -10.01 5.77
N TYR A 14 5.64 -9.41 6.96
CA TYR A 14 4.49 -8.69 7.46
C TYR A 14 4.11 -7.48 6.57
N LEU A 15 5.11 -6.77 6.02
CA LEU A 15 4.87 -5.66 5.10
C LEU A 15 4.36 -6.14 3.74
N GLN A 16 4.77 -7.32 3.27
CA GLN A 16 4.22 -7.92 2.06
C GLN A 16 2.74 -8.27 2.24
N ILE A 17 2.37 -8.84 3.39
CA ILE A 17 0.98 -9.15 3.75
C ILE A 17 0.16 -7.86 3.87
N PHE A 18 0.65 -6.89 4.66
CA PHE A 18 0.02 -5.59 4.85
C PHE A 18 -0.29 -4.91 3.51
N SER A 19 0.71 -4.78 2.65
CA SER A 19 0.55 -4.06 1.37
C SER A 19 -0.46 -4.74 0.44
N GLN A 20 -0.50 -6.07 0.41
CA GLN A 20 -1.45 -6.80 -0.44
C GLN A 20 -2.88 -6.71 0.07
N ILE A 21 -3.09 -6.81 1.39
CA ILE A 21 -4.43 -6.70 1.98
C ILE A 21 -4.95 -5.26 1.87
N SER A 22 -4.14 -4.26 2.21
CA SER A 22 -4.53 -2.85 2.07
C SER A 22 -4.89 -2.50 0.64
N THR A 23 -4.12 -2.97 -0.35
CA THR A 23 -4.43 -2.81 -1.77
C THR A 23 -5.76 -3.47 -2.15
N GLN A 24 -6.05 -4.69 -1.67
CA GLN A 24 -7.32 -5.36 -1.94
C GLN A 24 -8.52 -4.62 -1.33
N ILE A 25 -8.34 -3.97 -0.18
CA ILE A 25 -9.36 -3.10 0.44
C ILE A 25 -9.56 -1.83 -0.38
N LEU A 26 -8.47 -1.16 -0.76
CA LEU A 26 -8.51 0.07 -1.57
C LEU A 26 -9.15 -0.15 -2.94
N ASN A 27 -8.91 -1.30 -3.57
CA ASN A 27 -9.50 -1.68 -4.85
C ASN A 27 -10.93 -2.24 -4.73
N GLY A 28 -11.47 -2.38 -3.51
CA GLY A 28 -12.81 -2.90 -3.26
C GLY A 28 -12.96 -4.41 -3.42
N ASN A 29 -11.86 -5.16 -3.61
CA ASN A 29 -11.87 -6.63 -3.65
C ASN A 29 -12.24 -7.22 -2.27
N LEU A 30 -11.78 -6.57 -1.19
CA LEU A 30 -12.22 -6.83 0.17
C LEU A 30 -13.18 -5.71 0.58
N LYS A 31 -14.46 -6.05 0.65
CA LYS A 31 -15.54 -5.08 0.92
C LYS A 31 -15.60 -4.72 2.40
N SER A 32 -16.03 -3.49 2.69
CA SER A 32 -16.34 -3.03 4.03
C SER A 32 -17.27 -4.01 4.77
N GLY A 33 -16.97 -4.30 6.03
CA GLY A 33 -17.69 -5.25 6.85
C GLY A 33 -17.41 -6.73 6.57
N MET A 34 -16.61 -7.04 5.54
CA MET A 34 -16.20 -8.42 5.26
C MET A 34 -15.35 -8.97 6.39
N GLN A 35 -15.66 -10.15 6.88
CA GLN A 35 -14.85 -10.84 7.89
C GLN A 35 -13.59 -11.41 7.26
N LEU A 36 -12.45 -11.12 7.86
CA LEU A 36 -11.17 -11.70 7.48
C LEU A 36 -10.97 -13.05 8.17
N PRO A 37 -10.26 -13.99 7.51
CA PRO A 37 -9.91 -15.25 8.12
C PRO A 37 -9.08 -15.06 9.40
N PRO A 38 -9.17 -15.98 10.38
CA PRO A 38 -8.33 -15.95 11.57
C PRO A 38 -6.83 -15.95 11.22
N ILE A 39 -6.02 -15.28 12.02
CA ILE A 39 -4.55 -15.19 11.84
C ILE A 39 -3.92 -16.58 11.66
N ARG A 40 -4.37 -17.57 12.46
CA ARG A 40 -3.86 -18.95 12.38
C ARG A 40 -4.17 -19.62 11.04
N THR A 41 -5.34 -19.36 10.48
CA THR A 41 -5.75 -19.89 9.17
C THR A 41 -4.83 -19.34 8.08
N ILE A 42 -4.62 -18.04 8.05
CA ILE A 42 -3.71 -17.39 7.09
C ILE A 42 -2.27 -17.89 7.24
N ALA A 43 -1.77 -17.99 8.47
CA ALA A 43 -0.43 -18.50 8.72
C ALA A 43 -0.25 -19.93 8.17
N ASN A 44 -1.25 -20.80 8.36
CA ASN A 44 -1.24 -22.16 7.83
C ASN A 44 -1.29 -22.19 6.30
N GLU A 45 -2.18 -21.40 5.68
CA GLU A 45 -2.29 -21.30 4.20
C GLU A 45 -1.01 -20.81 3.56
N LEU A 46 -0.37 -19.82 4.17
CA LEU A 46 0.90 -19.25 3.70
C LEU A 46 2.13 -20.08 4.12
N ARG A 47 1.96 -21.09 4.96
CA ARG A 47 3.03 -21.95 5.52
C ARG A 47 4.11 -21.14 6.24
N ILE A 48 3.72 -20.17 7.03
CA ILE A 48 4.58 -19.32 7.84
C ILE A 48 4.16 -19.34 9.31
N SER A 49 4.99 -18.77 10.19
CA SER A 49 4.61 -18.58 11.59
C SER A 49 3.47 -17.56 11.74
N VAL A 50 2.79 -17.58 12.87
CA VAL A 50 1.70 -16.61 13.15
C VAL A 50 2.19 -15.18 13.40
N ILE A 51 3.49 -15.02 13.77
CA ILE A 51 4.05 -13.72 14.17
C ILE A 51 3.95 -12.67 13.04
N PRO A 52 4.47 -12.90 11.81
CA PRO A 52 4.38 -11.90 10.75
C PRO A 52 2.93 -11.62 10.33
N VAL A 53 2.02 -12.60 10.42
CA VAL A 53 0.59 -12.36 10.15
C VAL A 53 0.00 -11.45 11.22
N LYS A 54 0.31 -11.70 12.50
CA LYS A 54 -0.13 -10.86 13.61
C LYS A 54 0.37 -9.42 13.45
N MET A 55 1.66 -9.22 13.13
CA MET A 55 2.22 -7.89 12.88
C MET A 55 1.50 -7.19 11.72
N ALA A 56 1.20 -7.89 10.62
CA ALA A 56 0.45 -7.32 9.51
C ALA A 56 -0.97 -6.91 9.92
N TRP A 57 -1.65 -7.68 10.79
CA TRP A 57 -2.95 -7.33 11.34
C TRP A 57 -2.89 -6.10 12.24
N GLU A 58 -1.87 -5.99 13.08
CA GLU A 58 -1.63 -4.80 13.93
C GLU A 58 -1.42 -3.54 13.07
N GLU A 59 -0.64 -3.63 11.99
CA GLU A 59 -0.45 -2.53 11.05
C GLU A 59 -1.75 -2.17 10.31
N LEU A 60 -2.51 -3.15 9.83
CA LEU A 60 -3.80 -2.90 9.18
C LEU A 60 -4.80 -2.23 10.12
N ASP A 61 -4.85 -2.62 11.38
CA ASP A 61 -5.72 -2.02 12.41
C ASP A 61 -5.25 -0.59 12.74
N HIS A 62 -3.95 -0.39 12.96
CA HIS A 62 -3.35 0.92 13.22
C HIS A 62 -3.63 1.92 12.08
N HIS A 63 -3.54 1.47 10.83
CA HIS A 63 -3.89 2.27 9.66
C HIS A 63 -5.41 2.34 9.39
N GLY A 64 -6.24 1.71 10.23
CA GLY A 64 -7.70 1.74 10.13
C GLY A 64 -8.26 1.07 8.88
N PHE A 65 -7.58 0.05 8.34
CA PHE A 65 -8.11 -0.80 7.26
C PHE A 65 -9.01 -1.90 7.79
N ILE A 66 -8.74 -2.38 8.99
CA ILE A 66 -9.50 -3.44 9.64
C ILE A 66 -9.90 -3.02 11.06
N LYS A 67 -10.83 -3.76 11.63
CA LYS A 67 -11.25 -3.61 13.03
C LYS A 67 -11.45 -4.98 13.65
N THR A 68 -10.76 -5.23 14.76
CA THR A 68 -10.94 -6.47 15.54
C THR A 68 -12.01 -6.28 16.59
N ILE A 69 -13.00 -7.17 16.60
CA ILE A 69 -14.09 -7.21 17.58
C ILE A 69 -13.90 -8.46 18.43
N THR A 70 -13.68 -8.25 19.72
CA THR A 70 -13.46 -9.34 20.69
C THR A 70 -14.61 -10.36 20.63
N GLY A 71 -14.26 -11.63 20.49
CA GLY A 71 -15.21 -12.74 20.40
C GLY A 71 -15.92 -12.89 19.06
N LYS A 72 -15.78 -11.95 18.12
CA LYS A 72 -16.42 -11.99 16.79
C LYS A 72 -15.44 -12.13 15.63
N GLY A 73 -14.21 -11.70 15.81
CA GLY A 73 -13.16 -11.77 14.77
C GLY A 73 -12.75 -10.40 14.22
N THR A 74 -12.03 -10.42 13.12
CA THR A 74 -11.51 -9.24 12.45
C THR A 74 -12.30 -8.96 11.18
N PHE A 75 -12.65 -7.71 10.96
CA PHE A 75 -13.48 -7.26 9.83
C PHE A 75 -12.80 -6.11 9.09
N VAL A 76 -13.05 -6.00 7.80
CA VAL A 76 -12.69 -4.81 7.01
C VAL A 76 -13.46 -3.62 7.58
N ALA A 77 -12.76 -2.55 7.88
CA ALA A 77 -13.36 -1.34 8.47
C ALA A 77 -14.37 -0.70 7.51
N SER A 78 -15.36 -0.02 8.07
CA SER A 78 -16.28 0.81 7.30
C SER A 78 -15.59 2.14 6.98
N ILE A 79 -14.99 2.22 5.81
CA ILE A 79 -14.21 3.37 5.35
C ILE A 79 -15.03 4.09 4.27
N SER A 80 -15.22 5.39 4.40
CA SER A 80 -15.89 6.20 3.37
C SER A 80 -15.01 6.28 2.10
N SER A 81 -15.64 6.60 0.95
CA SER A 81 -14.90 6.77 -0.31
C SER A 81 -13.85 7.88 -0.23
N ALA A 82 -14.11 8.94 0.53
CA ALA A 82 -13.13 10.02 0.74
C ALA A 82 -11.92 9.53 1.56
N GLU A 83 -12.16 8.78 2.63
CA GLU A 83 -11.08 8.19 3.44
C GLU A 83 -10.28 7.14 2.67
N LEU A 84 -10.93 6.34 1.80
CA LEU A 84 -10.24 5.41 0.91
C LEU A 84 -9.29 6.15 -0.04
N GLN A 85 -9.75 7.25 -0.65
CA GLN A 85 -8.90 8.09 -1.50
C GLN A 85 -7.73 8.70 -0.72
N GLN A 86 -7.98 9.20 0.47
CA GLN A 86 -6.93 9.72 1.34
C GLN A 86 -5.88 8.66 1.68
N LYS A 87 -6.31 7.47 2.10
CA LYS A 87 -5.40 6.36 2.41
C LYS A 87 -4.59 5.92 1.20
N ALA A 88 -5.20 5.85 0.02
CA ALA A 88 -4.51 5.54 -1.23
C ALA A 88 -3.44 6.60 -1.55
N SER A 89 -3.78 7.89 -1.40
CA SER A 89 -2.83 9.00 -1.62
C SER A 89 -1.65 8.92 -0.64
N THR A 90 -1.90 8.64 0.64
CA THR A 90 -0.85 8.49 1.64
C THR A 90 0.10 7.34 1.29
N GLN A 91 -0.41 6.18 0.88
CA GLN A 91 0.44 5.05 0.48
C GLN A 91 1.30 5.38 -0.74
N ILE A 92 0.74 6.07 -1.73
CA ILE A 92 1.49 6.51 -2.91
C ILE A 92 2.58 7.52 -2.51
N GLU A 93 2.26 8.45 -1.61
CA GLU A 93 3.23 9.44 -1.13
C GLU A 93 4.41 8.78 -0.40
N GLU A 94 4.15 7.78 0.45
CA GLU A 94 5.21 7.03 1.14
C GLU A 94 6.12 6.30 0.15
N LEU A 95 5.55 5.61 -0.84
CA LEU A 95 6.32 4.95 -1.90
C LEU A 95 7.13 5.97 -2.72
N ALA A 96 6.55 7.12 -3.04
CA ALA A 96 7.25 8.19 -3.75
C ALA A 96 8.45 8.73 -2.95
N LYS A 97 8.31 8.89 -1.63
CA LYS A 97 9.42 9.28 -0.74
C LYS A 97 10.55 8.26 -0.77
N GLU A 98 10.23 6.96 -0.73
CA GLU A 98 11.22 5.88 -0.84
C GLU A 98 11.98 5.95 -2.18
N VAL A 99 11.25 6.13 -3.29
CA VAL A 99 11.83 6.23 -4.63
C VAL A 99 12.76 7.45 -4.75
N VAL A 100 12.32 8.62 -4.28
CA VAL A 100 13.13 9.85 -4.29
C VAL A 100 14.38 9.70 -3.42
N LYS A 101 14.24 9.09 -2.22
CA LYS A 101 15.39 8.80 -1.36
C LYS A 101 16.41 7.93 -2.08
N LYS A 102 15.93 6.84 -2.72
CA LYS A 102 16.81 5.92 -3.45
C LYS A 102 17.51 6.61 -4.64
N ALA A 103 16.80 7.44 -5.40
CA ALA A 103 17.39 8.21 -6.49
C ALA A 103 18.53 9.12 -5.99
N LYS A 104 18.33 9.80 -4.85
CA LYS A 104 19.39 10.63 -4.22
C LYS A 104 20.60 9.79 -3.81
N GLU A 105 20.41 8.62 -3.21
CA GLU A 105 21.51 7.73 -2.79
C GLU A 105 22.42 7.30 -3.95
N ILE A 106 21.86 7.14 -5.15
CA ILE A 106 22.59 6.70 -6.36
C ILE A 106 22.88 7.86 -7.32
N ASN A 107 22.72 9.12 -6.88
CA ASN A 107 22.97 10.34 -7.66
C ASN A 107 22.18 10.42 -8.99
N VAL A 108 20.97 9.89 -9.04
CA VAL A 108 20.03 10.06 -10.15
C VAL A 108 19.29 11.38 -9.98
N SER A 109 19.28 12.22 -11.02
CA SER A 109 18.54 13.48 -10.99
C SER A 109 17.02 13.23 -10.96
N LEU A 110 16.25 14.19 -10.45
CA LEU A 110 14.78 14.11 -10.47
C LEU A 110 14.25 14.07 -11.92
N GLU A 111 14.95 14.70 -12.85
CA GLU A 111 14.59 14.73 -14.26
C GLU A 111 14.73 13.35 -14.89
N ASP A 112 15.84 12.65 -14.63
CA ASP A 112 16.07 11.27 -15.07
C ASP A 112 15.06 10.30 -14.42
N LEU A 113 14.72 10.52 -13.14
CA LEU A 113 13.71 9.73 -12.45
C LEU A 113 12.33 9.90 -13.11
N PHE A 114 11.94 11.10 -13.47
CA PHE A 114 10.70 11.37 -14.18
C PHE A 114 10.69 10.75 -15.58
N ASP A 115 11.79 10.81 -16.30
CA ASP A 115 11.89 10.16 -17.61
C ASP A 115 11.85 8.64 -17.50
N CYS A 116 12.40 8.07 -16.43
CA CYS A 116 12.24 6.66 -16.13
C CYS A 116 10.75 6.31 -15.87
N CYS A 117 10.05 7.10 -15.05
CA CYS A 117 8.62 6.91 -14.82
C CYS A 117 7.80 7.00 -16.12
N LYS A 118 8.07 7.98 -16.98
CA LYS A 118 7.41 8.11 -18.28
C LYS A 118 7.65 6.91 -19.20
N LYS A 119 8.86 6.35 -19.21
CA LYS A 119 9.18 5.14 -20.00
C LYS A 119 8.45 3.89 -19.50
N LEU A 120 8.19 3.81 -18.19
CA LEU A 120 7.37 2.75 -17.60
C LEU A 120 5.87 2.97 -17.91
N GLU A 121 5.50 4.17 -18.33
CA GLU A 121 4.16 4.56 -18.72
C GLU A 121 3.77 4.05 -20.12
N LYS A 122 3.47 2.79 -20.26
CA LYS A 122 2.44 2.37 -21.23
C LYS A 122 1.02 2.68 -20.69
N TRP A 123 0.91 3.68 -19.84
CA TRP A 123 -0.32 4.07 -19.13
C TRP A 123 -1.13 5.05 -19.98
N LYS A 124 -1.75 4.54 -21.03
CA LYS A 124 -2.61 5.36 -21.91
C LYS A 124 -3.90 5.88 -21.25
N ASN A 125 -4.18 5.57 -19.97
CA ASN A 125 -5.44 5.91 -19.30
C ASN A 125 -5.27 6.33 -17.84
N VAL A 126 -4.33 7.22 -17.52
CA VAL A 126 -4.28 7.83 -16.18
C VAL A 126 -5.23 9.04 -16.13
N PRO A 127 -6.16 9.11 -15.15
CA PRO A 127 -7.02 10.28 -15.00
C PRO A 127 -6.21 11.55 -14.80
N THR A 128 -6.62 12.64 -15.45
CA THR A 128 -6.00 13.97 -15.48
C THR A 128 -5.63 14.53 -14.08
N LYS A 129 -6.26 14.05 -13.02
CA LYS A 129 -5.98 14.43 -11.62
C LYS A 129 -4.56 14.11 -11.16
N ILE A 130 -3.94 13.03 -11.65
CA ILE A 130 -2.55 12.68 -11.29
C ILE A 130 -1.58 13.63 -11.98
N TYR A 131 -1.92 14.12 -13.17
CA TYR A 131 -1.10 15.11 -13.88
C TYR A 131 -1.11 16.47 -13.17
N THR A 132 -2.21 16.86 -12.53
CA THR A 132 -2.33 18.09 -11.74
C THR A 132 -1.50 18.01 -10.46
N PHE A 133 -1.53 16.87 -9.77
CA PHE A 133 -0.68 16.61 -8.59
C PHE A 133 0.81 16.66 -8.94
N TYR A 134 1.20 16.13 -10.10
CA TYR A 134 2.56 16.23 -10.63
C TYR A 134 3.01 17.69 -10.84
N LYS A 135 2.12 18.56 -11.35
CA LYS A 135 2.43 19.97 -11.62
C LYS A 135 2.63 20.76 -10.32
N GLU A 136 1.79 20.50 -9.31
CA GLU A 136 1.91 21.10 -7.98
C GLU A 136 3.16 20.61 -7.23
N PHE A 137 3.45 19.31 -7.32
CA PHE A 137 4.65 18.72 -6.71
C PHE A 137 5.94 19.24 -7.34
N LYS A 138 5.96 19.49 -8.67
CA LYS A 138 7.09 20.11 -9.36
C LYS A 138 7.32 21.55 -8.91
N ILE A 139 6.25 22.30 -8.65
CA ILE A 139 6.35 23.68 -8.15
C ILE A 139 6.88 23.71 -6.71
N LEU A 140 6.45 22.77 -5.85
CA LEU A 140 6.95 22.64 -4.47
C LEU A 140 8.42 22.24 -4.39
N LEU A 141 8.90 21.40 -5.31
CA LEU A 141 10.30 20.96 -5.35
C LEU A 141 11.26 22.02 -5.95
N LEU A 142 10.76 22.93 -6.78
CA LEU A 142 11.56 24.03 -7.34
C LEU A 142 11.65 25.24 -6.40
N SER A 143 10.88 25.24 -5.30
CA SER A 143 10.88 26.30 -4.28
C SER A 143 11.76 25.97 -3.05
N TRP A 144 12.52 24.87 -3.12
CA TRP A 144 13.57 24.47 -2.19
C TRP A 144 14.89 24.33 -2.97
#